data_2026a7ddde74ed8eddf5e7ccdba2f04a
#
_entry.id   2026a7ddde74ed8eddf5e7ccdba2f04a
#
_cell.length_a   1.000
_cell.length_b   1.000
_cell.length_c   1.000
_cell.angle_alpha   90.00
_cell.angle_beta   90.00
_cell.angle_gamma   90.00
#
_symmetry.space_group_name_H-M   'P 1'
#
loop_
_entity.id
_entity.type
_entity.pdbx_description
1 polymer ?
#
loop_
_entity_poly.entity_id
_entity_poly.type
_entity_poly.pdbx_seq_one_letter_code
_entity_poly.pdbx_strand_id
1 'polypeptide(L)'
;MNQTDLIALIKERTHMTIDRDHAKIGRTVPFLVINVSQPDNVAADNRVYVEKDEIALLLYCFEIDPALEQPIKDLLSEIGVGWTRTETYIDDEKVWEVEFGFDLM
;
A
#
# COMPACT_ATOMS: atom_id res chain seq x y z
N MET A 1 12.37 8.70 -0.57
CA MET A 1 11.15 8.75 -1.42
C MET A 1 9.99 9.21 -0.55
N ASN A 2 9.17 10.12 -1.03
CA ASN A 2 8.00 10.56 -0.30
C ASN A 2 6.73 9.83 -0.78
N GLN A 3 5.63 10.03 -0.06
CA GLN A 3 4.35 9.37 -0.38
C GLN A 3 3.84 9.71 -1.77
N THR A 4 3.97 10.96 -2.19
CA THR A 4 3.49 11.42 -3.49
C THR A 4 4.22 10.69 -4.63
N ASP A 5 5.53 10.57 -4.52
CA ASP A 5 6.34 9.86 -5.51
C ASP A 5 6.02 8.38 -5.53
N LEU A 6 5.82 7.79 -4.36
CA LEU A 6 5.45 6.37 -4.24
C LEU A 6 4.11 6.10 -4.94
N ILE A 7 3.10 6.91 -4.68
CA ILE A 7 1.78 6.76 -5.28
C ILE A 7 1.86 6.88 -6.81
N ALA A 8 2.63 7.85 -7.29
CA ALA A 8 2.81 8.03 -8.74
C ALA A 8 3.47 6.82 -9.39
N LEU A 9 4.48 6.25 -8.75
CA LEU A 9 5.14 5.04 -9.25
C LEU A 9 4.23 3.82 -9.24
N ILE A 10 3.44 3.67 -8.19
CA ILE A 10 2.49 2.56 -8.10
C ILE A 10 1.48 2.65 -9.23
N LYS A 11 0.92 3.82 -9.48
CA LYS A 11 -0.01 4.03 -10.60
C LYS A 11 0.63 3.68 -11.94
N GLU A 12 1.84 4.15 -12.16
CA GLU A 12 2.56 3.90 -13.41
C GLU A 12 2.82 2.42 -13.64
N ARG A 13 3.24 1.71 -12.60
CA ARG A 13 3.63 0.30 -12.71
C ARG A 13 2.44 -0.64 -12.76
N THR A 14 1.37 -0.32 -12.05
CA THR A 14 0.20 -1.22 -11.95
C THR A 14 -0.91 -0.89 -12.93
N HIS A 15 -0.97 0.35 -13.40
CA HIS A 15 -2.07 0.86 -14.22
C HIS A 15 -3.43 0.75 -13.53
N MET A 16 -3.42 0.68 -12.21
CA MET A 16 -4.64 0.60 -11.40
C MET A 16 -4.94 1.92 -10.71
N THR A 17 -6.21 2.14 -10.42
CA THR A 17 -6.65 3.27 -9.60
C THR A 17 -6.18 3.09 -8.17
N ILE A 18 -5.69 4.15 -7.57
CA ILE A 18 -5.27 4.14 -6.17
C ILE A 18 -5.93 5.30 -5.43
N ASP A 19 -6.59 4.98 -4.33
CA ASP A 19 -7.20 5.97 -3.45
C ASP A 19 -6.48 5.98 -2.12
N ARG A 20 -6.52 7.11 -1.44
CA ARG A 20 -5.91 7.23 -0.12
C ARG A 20 -6.95 7.04 0.96
N ASP A 21 -6.59 6.25 1.99
CA ASP A 21 -7.35 5.93 3.19
C ASP A 21 -8.57 5.06 2.98
N HIS A 22 -9.37 5.31 1.98
CA HIS A 22 -10.52 4.47 1.64
C HIS A 22 -10.87 4.64 0.17
N ALA A 23 -11.50 3.61 -0.39
CA ALA A 23 -11.90 3.64 -1.79
C ALA A 23 -13.05 4.62 -2.00
N LYS A 24 -13.01 5.31 -3.12
CA LYS A 24 -14.13 6.16 -3.54
C LYS A 24 -15.32 5.28 -3.93
N ILE A 25 -16.52 5.81 -3.73
CA ILE A 25 -17.76 5.10 -4.10
C ILE A 25 -17.74 4.80 -5.60
N GLY A 26 -18.10 3.59 -5.96
CA GLY A 26 -18.20 3.16 -7.36
C GLY A 26 -16.92 2.62 -7.96
N ARG A 27 -15.87 2.41 -7.17
CA ARG A 27 -14.65 1.77 -7.68
C ARG A 27 -14.95 0.33 -8.11
N THR A 28 -14.38 -0.05 -9.23
CA THR A 28 -14.50 -1.40 -9.77
C THR A 28 -13.18 -2.14 -9.56
N VAL A 29 -13.24 -3.34 -9.03
CA VAL A 29 -12.03 -4.16 -8.84
C VAL A 29 -11.43 -4.56 -10.20
N PRO A 30 -10.10 -4.67 -10.31
CA PRO A 30 -9.13 -4.45 -9.26
C PRO A 30 -8.79 -2.97 -9.05
N PHE A 31 -8.59 -2.60 -7.80
CA PHE A 31 -8.14 -1.24 -7.47
C PHE A 31 -7.27 -1.28 -6.21
N LEU A 32 -6.60 -0.17 -5.93
CA LEU A 32 -5.69 -0.05 -4.80
C LEU A 32 -6.15 1.04 -3.83
N VAL A 33 -5.87 0.82 -2.56
CA VAL A 33 -6.01 1.82 -1.51
C VAL A 33 -4.70 1.87 -0.74
N ILE A 34 -4.22 3.05 -0.44
CA ILE A 34 -3.01 3.23 0.36
C ILE A 34 -3.35 3.89 1.68
N ASN A 35 -2.94 3.27 2.77
CA ASN A 35 -3.06 3.82 4.11
C ASN A 35 -1.68 4.17 4.62
N VAL A 36 -1.56 5.34 5.22
CA VAL A 36 -0.29 5.83 5.74
C VAL A 36 -0.48 6.17 7.20
N SER A 37 0.38 5.66 8.05
CA SER A 37 0.40 6.02 9.46
C SER A 37 1.82 6.39 9.89
N GLN A 38 1.91 7.23 10.89
CA GLN A 38 3.19 7.67 11.46
C GLN A 38 3.19 7.34 12.95
N PRO A 39 3.41 6.06 13.30
CA PRO A 39 3.40 5.68 14.69
C PRO A 39 4.63 6.24 15.41
N ASP A 40 4.44 6.61 16.67
CA ASP A 40 5.52 6.98 17.55
C ASP A 40 6.48 8.05 17.06
N ASN A 41 5.95 9.07 16.42
CA ASN A 41 6.77 10.21 16.06
C ASN A 41 6.93 11.18 17.22
N VAL A 42 6.79 10.69 18.42
CA VAL A 42 7.00 11.51 19.60
C VAL A 42 8.49 11.62 19.84
N ALA A 43 9.02 12.79 19.60
CA ALA A 43 10.39 13.09 19.95
C ALA A 43 10.49 13.28 21.46
N ALA A 44 10.80 12.21 22.15
CA ALA A 44 11.09 12.31 23.57
C ALA A 44 12.43 13.02 23.71
N ASP A 45 12.52 13.96 24.65
CA ASP A 45 13.77 14.61 25.02
C ASP A 45 14.42 15.47 23.94
N ASN A 46 13.65 16.03 23.05
CA ASN A 46 14.17 16.91 21.99
C ASN A 46 15.28 16.30 21.14
N ARG A 47 15.29 15.01 21.00
CA ARG A 47 16.29 14.33 20.18
C ARG A 47 15.87 14.28 18.74
N VAL A 48 16.87 14.27 17.87
CA VAL A 48 16.63 14.00 16.46
C VAL A 48 16.14 12.56 16.33
N TYR A 49 15.02 12.39 15.67
CA TYR A 49 14.47 11.06 15.37
C TYR A 49 14.22 10.96 13.87
N VAL A 50 14.19 9.74 13.40
CA VAL A 50 13.92 9.47 11.98
C VAL A 50 12.42 9.35 11.80
N GLU A 51 11.86 10.17 10.95
CA GLU A 51 10.46 10.03 10.57
C GLU A 51 10.28 8.80 9.70
N LYS A 52 9.29 8.02 10.04
CA LYS A 52 9.00 6.80 9.33
C LYS A 52 7.50 6.71 9.08
N ASP A 53 7.14 6.45 7.83
CA ASP A 53 5.76 6.19 7.46
C ASP A 53 5.54 4.68 7.40
N GLU A 54 4.53 4.19 8.07
CA GLU A 54 4.09 2.81 7.89
C GLU A 54 3.03 2.81 6.79
N ILE A 55 3.30 2.05 5.74
CA ILE A 55 2.44 1.98 4.58
C ILE A 55 1.70 0.65 4.57
N ALA A 56 0.41 0.70 4.36
CA ALA A 56 -0.39 -0.47 4.04
C ALA A 56 -0.99 -0.24 2.65
N LEU A 57 -0.50 -0.97 1.66
CA LEU A 57 -1.02 -0.91 0.30
C LEU A 57 -1.99 -2.07 0.13
N LEU A 58 -3.25 -1.76 -0.10
CA LEU A 58 -4.33 -2.74 -0.20
C LEU A 58 -4.75 -2.92 -1.64
N LEU A 59 -4.69 -4.16 -2.11
CA LEU A 59 -5.18 -4.54 -3.44
C LEU A 59 -6.50 -5.28 -3.28
N TYR A 60 -7.55 -4.77 -3.90
CA TYR A 60 -8.86 -5.43 -3.91
C TYR A 60 -9.10 -6.07 -5.27
N CYS A 61 -9.45 -7.34 -5.26
CA CYS A 61 -9.66 -8.11 -6.49
C CYS A 61 -10.69 -9.22 -6.27
N PHE A 62 -11.31 -9.70 -7.35
CA PHE A 62 -12.25 -10.82 -7.25
C PHE A 62 -11.55 -12.14 -6.96
N GLU A 63 -10.38 -12.32 -7.55
CA GLU A 63 -9.58 -13.53 -7.37
C GLU A 63 -8.13 -13.15 -7.14
N ILE A 64 -7.44 -13.93 -6.32
CA ILE A 64 -6.01 -13.75 -6.12
C ILE A 64 -5.30 -14.01 -7.45
N ASP A 65 -4.61 -13.00 -7.93
CA ASP A 65 -3.94 -13.05 -9.23
C ASP A 65 -2.49 -12.56 -9.10
N PRO A 66 -1.52 -13.46 -9.20
CA PRO A 66 -0.11 -13.08 -9.09
C PRO A 66 0.31 -12.00 -10.10
N ALA A 67 -0.33 -11.96 -11.27
CA ALA A 67 0.00 -10.96 -12.28
C ALA A 67 -0.35 -9.54 -11.83
N LEU A 68 -1.38 -9.37 -11.01
CA LEU A 68 -1.73 -8.07 -10.46
C LEU A 68 -0.74 -7.63 -9.39
N GLU A 69 -0.18 -8.57 -8.67
CA GLU A 69 0.72 -8.31 -7.55
C GLU A 69 2.17 -8.09 -7.97
N GLN A 70 2.59 -8.72 -9.06
CA GLN A 70 3.99 -8.70 -9.47
C GLN A 70 4.56 -7.28 -9.65
N PRO A 71 3.87 -6.35 -10.32
CA PRO A 71 4.38 -4.99 -10.43
C PRO A 71 4.61 -4.31 -9.08
N ILE A 72 3.76 -4.61 -8.10
CA ILE A 72 3.90 -4.08 -6.74
C ILE A 72 5.16 -4.64 -6.07
N LYS A 73 5.32 -5.96 -6.14
CA LYS A 73 6.49 -6.64 -5.57
C LYS A 73 7.79 -6.16 -6.19
N ASP A 74 7.79 -6.01 -7.51
CA ASP A 74 8.96 -5.53 -8.24
C ASP A 74 9.33 -4.11 -7.80
N LEU A 75 8.35 -3.23 -7.68
CA LEU A 75 8.58 -1.87 -7.23
C LEU A 75 9.14 -1.82 -5.82
N LEU A 76 8.56 -2.59 -4.89
CA LEU A 76 9.05 -2.63 -3.51
C LEU A 76 10.48 -3.13 -3.42
N SER A 77 10.84 -4.10 -4.27
CA SER A 77 12.21 -4.58 -4.36
C SER A 77 13.15 -3.52 -4.92
N GLU A 78 12.72 -2.77 -5.93
CA GLU A 78 13.53 -1.69 -6.53
C GLU A 78 13.83 -0.59 -5.53
N ILE A 79 12.87 -0.19 -4.72
CA ILE A 79 13.09 0.86 -3.72
C ILE A 79 13.78 0.34 -2.46
N GLY A 80 13.96 -0.99 -2.36
CA GLY A 80 14.78 -1.58 -1.30
C GLY A 80 14.11 -1.71 0.05
N VAL A 81 12.79 -1.74 0.12
CA VAL A 81 12.08 -1.93 1.38
C VAL A 81 11.71 -3.39 1.59
N GLY A 82 11.78 -3.84 2.85
CA GLY A 82 11.22 -5.12 3.23
C GLY A 82 9.70 -4.98 3.36
N TRP A 83 8.97 -6.00 2.97
CA TRP A 83 7.52 -5.95 3.00
C TRP A 83 6.91 -7.26 3.50
N THR A 84 5.68 -7.14 4.02
CA THR A 84 4.87 -8.29 4.43
C THR A 84 3.64 -8.35 3.52
N ARG A 85 3.06 -9.53 3.40
CA ARG A 85 1.87 -9.75 2.58
C ARG A 85 0.84 -10.54 3.36
N THR A 86 -0.40 -10.06 3.35
CA THR A 86 -1.53 -10.73 4.00
C THR A 86 -2.72 -10.78 3.08
N GLU A 87 -3.49 -11.85 3.10
CA GLU A 87 -4.73 -11.99 2.33
C GLU A 87 -5.91 -12.07 3.26
N THR A 88 -6.99 -11.39 2.92
CA THR A 88 -8.25 -11.45 3.66
C THR A 88 -9.41 -11.49 2.67
N TYR A 89 -10.31 -12.45 2.83
CA TYR A 89 -11.53 -12.48 2.03
C TYR A 89 -12.62 -11.68 2.72
N ILE A 90 -13.24 -10.76 2.01
CA ILE A 90 -14.31 -9.91 2.54
C ILE A 90 -15.64 -10.47 2.05
N ASP A 91 -16.32 -11.19 2.93
CA ASP A 91 -17.55 -11.92 2.60
C ASP A 91 -18.67 -11.00 2.08
N ASP A 92 -18.85 -9.86 2.72
CA ASP A 92 -19.93 -8.93 2.36
C ASP A 92 -19.79 -8.40 0.94
N GLU A 93 -18.58 -8.19 0.50
CA GLU A 93 -18.29 -7.63 -0.81
C GLU A 93 -17.85 -8.66 -1.82
N LYS A 94 -17.55 -9.87 -1.37
CA LYS A 94 -17.08 -11.00 -2.17
C LYS A 94 -15.83 -10.67 -2.98
N VAL A 95 -14.90 -10.04 -2.31
CA VAL A 95 -13.59 -9.68 -2.87
C VAL A 95 -12.48 -10.09 -1.92
N TRP A 96 -11.28 -10.23 -2.48
CA TRP A 96 -10.06 -10.42 -1.70
C TRP A 96 -9.39 -9.08 -1.46
N GLU A 97 -8.87 -8.92 -0.24
CA GLU A 97 -8.00 -7.80 0.11
C GLU A 97 -6.60 -8.35 0.35
N VAL A 98 -5.66 -7.91 -0.47
CA VAL A 98 -4.26 -8.28 -0.31
C VAL A 98 -3.51 -7.07 0.20
N GLU A 99 -2.93 -7.18 1.39
CA GLU A 99 -2.23 -6.07 2.02
C GLU A 99 -0.72 -6.26 1.93
N PHE A 100 -0.04 -5.24 1.39
CA PHE A 100 1.42 -5.15 1.43
C PHE A 100 1.79 -4.11 2.47
N GLY A 101 2.45 -4.54 3.53
CA GLY A 101 2.88 -3.66 4.61
C GLY A 101 4.38 -3.41 4.53
N PHE A 102 4.80 -2.15 4.60
CA PHE A 102 6.21 -1.78 4.58
C PHE A 102 6.41 -0.39 5.19
N ASP A 103 7.65 -0.09 5.50
CA ASP A 103 8.03 1.21 6.05
C ASP A 103 8.70 2.04 4.98
N LEU A 104 8.34 3.31 4.92
CA LEU A 104 8.92 4.28 4.01
C LEU A 104 9.63 5.36 4.83
N MET A 105 10.92 5.52 4.61
CA MET A 105 11.71 6.55 5.28
C MET A 105 12.20 7.60 4.33
#